data_521deaca9a0aad231b4fc3ee21896c34
#
_entry.id   521deaca9a0aad231b4fc3ee21896c34
#
_cell.length_a   1.000
_cell.length_b   1.000
_cell.length_c   1.000
_cell.angle_alpha   90.00
_cell.angle_beta   90.00
_cell.angle_gamma   90.00
#
_symmetry.space_group_name_H-M   'P 1'
#
loop_
_entity.id
_entity.type
_entity.pdbx_description
1 polymer ?
#
loop_
_entity_poly.entity_id
_entity_poly.type
_entity_poly.pdbx_seq_one_letter_code
_entity_poly.pdbx_strand_id
1 'polypeptide(L)'
;MTPWLLFGAGGKGVGARTLELALAEQRPVVAVIRHADAATKLAQQGVQVFTGDACDASVVAAACRAAAPDALIISTMGGAQDYLAHRTVIDEAEKAGITRMLLLTSL
;
A
#
# COMPACT_ATOMS: atom_id res chain seq x y z
N MET A 1 -2.79 6.89 16.05
CA MET A 1 -3.72 6.49 14.96
C MET A 1 -3.06 5.38 14.13
N THR A 2 -3.80 4.35 13.81
CA THR A 2 -3.28 3.21 13.06
C THR A 2 -2.77 3.64 11.69
N PRO A 3 -1.51 3.39 11.34
CA PRO A 3 -1.04 3.68 9.99
C PRO A 3 -1.66 2.72 8.98
N TRP A 4 -1.90 3.22 7.78
CA TRP A 4 -2.35 2.39 6.67
C TRP A 4 -1.21 2.18 5.69
N LEU A 5 -1.04 0.94 5.26
CA LEU A 5 -0.11 0.59 4.18
C LEU A 5 -0.97 0.27 2.95
N LEU A 6 -0.84 1.09 1.92
CA LEU A 6 -1.73 1.03 0.75
C LEU A 6 -1.02 0.46 -0.46
N PHE A 7 -1.71 -0.44 -1.14
CA PHE A 7 -1.31 -0.96 -2.44
C PHE A 7 -2.43 -0.64 -3.44
N GLY A 8 -2.08 -0.08 -4.58
CA GLY A 8 -3.06 0.29 -5.60
C GLY A 8 -3.58 1.71 -5.52
N ALA A 9 -3.04 2.52 -4.61
CA ALA A 9 -3.53 3.88 -4.40
C ALA A 9 -3.07 4.90 -5.46
N GLY A 10 -2.15 4.51 -6.33
CA GLY A 10 -1.63 5.43 -7.35
C GLY A 10 -2.54 5.61 -8.56
N GLY A 11 -3.61 4.82 -8.66
CA GLY A 11 -4.55 4.91 -9.77
C GLY A 11 -5.78 5.73 -9.42
N LYS A 12 -6.83 5.51 -10.19
CA LYS A 12 -8.14 6.12 -9.96
C LYS A 12 -9.06 5.09 -9.32
N GLY A 13 -10.17 5.54 -8.74
CA GLY A 13 -11.18 4.65 -8.17
C GLY A 13 -11.01 4.41 -6.69
N VAL A 14 -11.25 3.17 -6.23
CA VAL A 14 -11.31 2.86 -4.79
C VAL A 14 -10.00 3.14 -4.06
N GLY A 15 -8.86 2.82 -4.69
CA GLY A 15 -7.56 3.09 -4.09
C GLY A 15 -7.32 4.57 -3.83
N ALA A 16 -7.66 5.41 -4.80
CA ALA A 16 -7.52 6.85 -4.67
C ALA A 16 -8.47 7.40 -3.59
N ARG A 17 -9.68 6.88 -3.52
CA ARG A 17 -10.64 7.27 -2.49
C ARG A 17 -10.20 6.89 -1.09
N THR A 18 -9.62 5.71 -0.95
CA THR A 18 -9.07 5.25 0.32
C THR A 18 -7.96 6.17 0.80
N LEU A 19 -7.10 6.59 -0.12
CA LEU A 19 -6.03 7.52 0.20
C LEU A 19 -6.58 8.88 0.61
N GLU A 20 -7.57 9.40 -0.12
CA GLU A 20 -8.20 10.68 0.23
C GLU A 20 -8.75 10.65 1.65
N LEU A 21 -9.41 9.56 2.02
CA LEU A 21 -9.97 9.40 3.35
C LEU A 21 -8.87 9.42 4.42
N ALA A 22 -7.78 8.69 4.19
CA ALA A 22 -6.67 8.66 5.13
C ALA A 22 -6.05 10.04 5.32
N LEU A 23 -5.88 10.78 4.23
CA LEU A 23 -5.30 12.13 4.29
C LEU A 23 -6.23 13.11 5.01
N ALA A 24 -7.54 12.98 4.79
CA ALA A 24 -8.52 13.82 5.48
C ALA A 24 -8.49 13.58 7.00
N GLU A 25 -8.20 12.36 7.42
CA GLU A 25 -8.08 12.02 8.83
C GLU A 25 -6.70 12.34 9.41
N GLN A 26 -5.78 12.84 8.59
CA GLN A 26 -4.38 13.05 8.98
C GLN A 26 -3.71 11.75 9.45
N ARG A 27 -4.12 10.64 8.88
CA ARG A 27 -3.62 9.32 9.23
C ARG A 27 -2.24 9.09 8.61
N PRO A 28 -1.28 8.50 9.34
CA PRO A 28 -0.02 8.11 8.73
C PRO A 28 -0.27 7.10 7.61
N VAL A 29 0.33 7.34 6.45
CA VAL A 29 0.16 6.48 5.27
C VAL A 29 1.51 6.12 4.70
N VAL A 30 1.69 4.83 4.45
CA VAL A 30 2.79 4.30 3.66
C VAL A 30 2.14 3.70 2.40
N ALA A 31 2.70 3.96 1.24
CA ALA A 31 2.14 3.47 -0.01
C ALA A 31 3.21 2.89 -0.92
N VAL A 32 2.91 1.79 -1.59
CA VAL A 32 3.74 1.26 -2.67
C VAL A 32 3.11 1.69 -3.98
N ILE A 33 3.86 2.48 -4.75
CA ILE A 33 3.38 3.14 -5.97
C ILE A 33 4.28 2.74 -7.14
N ARG A 34 3.66 2.29 -8.21
CA ARG A 34 4.36 1.76 -9.37
C ARG A 34 4.98 2.86 -10.25
N HIS A 35 4.29 3.98 -10.40
CA HIS A 35 4.69 5.04 -11.33
C HIS A 35 5.29 6.23 -10.59
N ALA A 36 6.44 6.69 -11.07
CA ALA A 36 7.19 7.76 -10.41
C ALA A 36 6.40 9.07 -10.31
N ASP A 37 5.61 9.41 -11.32
CA ASP A 37 4.82 10.64 -11.31
C ASP A 37 3.81 10.64 -10.18
N ALA A 38 3.08 9.54 -10.01
CA ALA A 38 2.13 9.40 -8.91
C ALA A 38 2.85 9.40 -7.57
N ALA A 39 4.01 8.75 -7.48
CA ALA A 39 4.80 8.70 -6.26
C ALA A 39 5.22 10.10 -5.80
N THR A 40 5.70 10.94 -6.72
CA THR A 40 6.10 12.31 -6.40
C THR A 40 4.92 13.11 -5.87
N LYS A 41 3.77 12.98 -6.52
CA LYS A 41 2.57 13.70 -6.13
C LYS A 41 2.11 13.32 -4.72
N LEU A 42 2.12 12.03 -4.42
CA LEU A 42 1.70 11.54 -3.11
C LEU A 42 2.70 11.92 -2.01
N ALA A 43 3.98 11.89 -2.32
CA ALA A 43 5.01 12.32 -1.36
C ALA A 43 4.82 13.78 -0.95
N GLN A 44 4.40 14.63 -1.88
CA GLN A 44 4.09 16.03 -1.60
C GLN A 44 2.91 16.19 -0.66
N GLN A 45 2.04 15.19 -0.58
CA GLN A 45 0.88 15.20 0.30
C GLN A 45 1.16 14.60 1.67
N GLY A 46 2.41 14.25 1.95
CA GLY A 46 2.81 13.69 3.23
C GLY A 46 2.77 12.17 3.32
N VAL A 47 2.58 11.49 2.20
CA VAL A 47 2.61 10.02 2.16
C VAL A 47 4.05 9.53 2.07
N GLN A 48 4.41 8.53 2.87
CA GLN A 48 5.69 7.87 2.72
C GLN A 48 5.60 6.87 1.58
N VAL A 49 6.28 7.14 0.48
CA VAL A 49 6.12 6.37 -0.75
C VAL A 49 7.33 5.49 -1.01
N PHE A 50 7.05 4.23 -1.35
CA PHE A 50 8.05 3.30 -1.88
C PHE A 50 7.69 3.03 -3.34
N THR A 51 8.55 3.45 -4.25
CA THR A 51 8.29 3.32 -5.69
C THR A 51 8.76 1.96 -6.17
N GLY A 52 7.87 1.23 -6.80
CA GLY A 52 8.20 -0.08 -7.35
C GLY A 52 6.98 -0.95 -7.54
N ASP A 53 7.24 -2.20 -7.94
CA ASP A 53 6.20 -3.17 -8.21
C ASP A 53 5.86 -3.94 -6.93
N ALA A 54 4.58 -4.15 -6.67
CA ALA A 54 4.12 -4.93 -5.52
C ALA A 54 4.49 -6.42 -5.63
N CYS A 55 4.97 -6.87 -6.79
CA CYS A 55 5.54 -8.21 -6.93
C CYS A 55 7.02 -8.27 -6.52
N ASP A 56 7.65 -7.12 -6.28
CA ASP A 56 9.04 -7.05 -5.87
C ASP A 56 9.13 -7.14 -4.35
N ALA A 57 9.62 -8.28 -3.86
CA ALA A 57 9.69 -8.53 -2.44
C ALA A 57 10.51 -7.50 -1.68
N SER A 58 11.57 -6.96 -2.28
CA SER A 58 12.40 -5.97 -1.59
C SER A 58 11.67 -4.65 -1.35
N VAL A 59 10.88 -4.21 -2.33
CA VAL A 59 10.06 -3.00 -2.20
C VAL A 59 8.98 -3.21 -1.15
N VAL A 60 8.27 -4.33 -1.23
CA VAL A 60 7.19 -4.63 -0.29
C VAL A 60 7.74 -4.81 1.12
N ALA A 61 8.87 -5.47 1.28
CA ALA A 61 9.50 -5.64 2.59
C ALA A 61 9.86 -4.29 3.23
N ALA A 62 10.42 -3.37 2.45
CA ALA A 62 10.76 -2.05 2.95
C ALA A 62 9.51 -1.29 3.41
N ALA A 63 8.45 -1.33 2.61
CA ALA A 63 7.19 -0.68 2.95
C ALA A 63 6.57 -1.28 4.21
N CYS A 64 6.57 -2.60 4.33
CA CYS A 64 6.04 -3.28 5.50
C CYS A 64 6.81 -2.90 6.76
N ARG A 65 8.13 -2.84 6.69
CA ARG A 65 8.95 -2.43 7.84
C ARG A 65 8.67 -0.98 8.24
N ALA A 66 8.43 -0.11 7.26
CA ALA A 66 8.13 1.29 7.56
C ALA A 66 6.78 1.45 8.26
N ALA A 67 5.83 0.58 7.96
CA ALA A 67 4.48 0.66 8.51
C ALA A 67 4.27 -0.20 9.77
N ALA A 68 5.07 -1.26 9.93
CA ALA A 68 4.89 -2.27 10.99
C ALA A 68 5.09 -1.71 12.40
N PRO A 69 4.60 -2.44 13.44
CA PRO A 69 3.77 -3.64 13.35
C PRO A 69 2.26 -3.37 13.36
N ASP A 70 1.83 -2.16 13.70
CA ASP A 70 0.42 -1.85 13.97
C ASP A 70 -0.37 -1.43 12.74
N ALA A 71 0.22 -1.54 11.57
CA ALA A 71 -0.42 -1.09 10.34
C ALA A 71 -1.60 -1.97 9.94
N LEU A 72 -2.54 -1.35 9.24
CA LEU A 72 -3.56 -2.06 8.48
C LEU A 72 -3.16 -1.98 7.01
N ILE A 73 -3.00 -3.11 6.38
CA ILE A 73 -2.73 -3.18 4.94
C ILE A 73 -4.06 -3.13 4.21
N ILE A 74 -4.17 -2.22 3.25
CA ILE A 74 -5.34 -2.14 2.38
C ILE A 74 -4.86 -2.24 0.94
N SER A 75 -5.28 -3.28 0.23
CA SER A 75 -4.93 -3.48 -1.17
C SER A 75 -6.16 -3.36 -2.04
N THR A 76 -6.07 -2.50 -3.04
CA THR A 76 -7.09 -2.33 -4.06
C THR A 76 -6.55 -2.73 -5.44
N MET A 77 -5.44 -3.48 -5.45
CA MET A 77 -4.84 -3.92 -6.71
C MET A 77 -5.76 -4.91 -7.42
N GLY A 78 -5.80 -4.80 -8.73
CA GLY A 78 -6.53 -5.73 -9.58
C GLY A 78 -5.76 -6.00 -10.85
N GLY A 79 -6.15 -7.03 -11.58
CA GLY A 79 -5.56 -7.38 -12.85
C GLY A 79 -4.88 -8.74 -12.86
N ALA A 80 -4.20 -9.04 -13.97
CA ALA A 80 -3.64 -10.37 -14.22
C ALA A 80 -2.55 -10.78 -13.23
N GLN A 81 -1.83 -9.83 -12.67
CA GLN A 81 -0.74 -10.09 -11.73
C GLN A 81 -1.14 -9.96 -10.27
N ASP A 82 -2.42 -9.82 -10.02
CA ASP A 82 -2.97 -9.61 -8.70
C ASP A 82 -2.57 -10.71 -7.71
N TYR A 83 -2.62 -11.95 -8.15
CA TYR A 83 -2.27 -13.09 -7.32
C TYR A 83 -0.83 -13.04 -6.82
N LEU A 84 0.13 -12.76 -7.72
CA LEU A 84 1.54 -12.71 -7.34
C LEU A 84 1.82 -11.53 -6.42
N ALA A 85 1.22 -10.38 -6.72
CA ALA A 85 1.39 -9.20 -5.89
C ALA A 85 0.84 -9.44 -4.48
N HIS A 86 -0.35 -9.98 -4.37
CA HIS A 86 -0.94 -10.25 -3.06
C HIS A 86 -0.17 -11.29 -2.28
N ARG A 87 0.35 -12.31 -2.95
CA ARG A 87 1.18 -13.30 -2.28
C ARG A 87 2.45 -12.68 -1.70
N THR A 88 3.11 -11.81 -2.47
CA THR A 88 4.29 -11.09 -2.00
C THR A 88 3.96 -10.22 -0.80
N VAL A 89 2.85 -9.50 -0.86
CA VAL A 89 2.40 -8.65 0.24
C VAL A 89 2.14 -9.48 1.49
N ILE A 90 1.43 -10.58 1.37
CA ILE A 90 1.13 -11.46 2.51
C ILE A 90 2.40 -11.99 3.15
N ASP A 91 3.35 -12.48 2.35
CA ASP A 91 4.60 -13.05 2.85
C ASP A 91 5.43 -11.99 3.57
N GLU A 92 5.57 -10.81 3.01
CA GLU A 92 6.39 -9.77 3.62
C GLU A 92 5.70 -9.13 4.82
N ALA A 93 4.39 -9.04 4.81
CA ALA A 93 3.62 -8.57 5.96
C ALA A 93 3.80 -9.50 7.16
N GLU A 94 3.74 -10.80 6.91
CA GLU A 94 3.94 -11.79 7.96
C GLU A 94 5.33 -11.66 8.59
N LYS A 95 6.36 -11.50 7.77
CA LYS A 95 7.74 -11.30 8.25
C LYS A 95 7.89 -10.03 9.08
N ALA A 96 7.13 -9.01 8.77
CA ALA A 96 7.18 -7.72 9.48
C ALA A 96 6.28 -7.68 10.72
N GLY A 97 5.51 -8.72 10.97
CA GLY A 97 4.61 -8.78 12.12
C GLY A 97 3.28 -8.06 11.94
N ILE A 98 2.93 -7.73 10.70
CA ILE A 98 1.63 -7.11 10.41
C ILE A 98 0.59 -8.20 10.28
N THR A 99 -0.48 -8.09 11.07
CA THR A 99 -1.48 -9.16 11.17
C THR A 99 -2.85 -8.77 10.60
N ARG A 100 -3.03 -7.51 10.18
CA ARG A 100 -4.31 -7.03 9.68
C ARG A 100 -4.20 -6.62 8.22
N MET A 101 -5.06 -7.18 7.39
CA MET A 101 -5.04 -6.92 5.96
C MET A 101 -6.46 -6.94 5.41
N LEU A 102 -6.78 -5.95 4.61
CA LEU A 102 -8.05 -5.85 3.90
C LEU A 102 -7.76 -5.88 2.40
N LEU A 103 -8.28 -6.89 1.72
CA LEU A 103 -8.11 -7.03 0.28
C LEU A 103 -9.45 -6.71 -0.39
N LEU A 104 -9.46 -5.70 -1.23
CA LEU A 104 -10.64 -5.32 -1.99
C LEU A 104 -10.49 -5.86 -3.40
N THR A 105 -11.33 -6.80 -3.75
CA THR A 105 -11.28 -7.43 -5.07
C THR A 105 -12.49 -7.01 -5.88
N SER A 106 -12.28 -6.91 -7.19
CA SER A 106 -13.35 -6.65 -8.14
C SER A 106 -13.92 -7.98 -8.59
N LEU A 107 -15.23 -8.08 -8.57
CA LEU A 107 -15.92 -9.27 -9.07
C LEU A 107 -16.26 -9.14 -10.55
#